data_13bf332deca7958c73e0058b154a7ee9
#
_entry.id   13bf332deca7958c73e0058b154a7ee9
#
_cell.length_a   1.000
_cell.length_b   1.000
_cell.length_c   1.000
_cell.angle_alpha   90.00
_cell.angle_beta   90.00
_cell.angle_gamma   90.00
#
_symmetry.space_group_name_H-M   'P 1'
#
loop_
_entity.id
_entity.type
_entity.pdbx_description
1 polymer ?
#
loop_
_entity_poly.entity_id
_entity_poly.type
_entity_poly.pdbx_seq_one_letter_code
_entity_poly.pdbx_strand_id
1 'polypeptide(L)'
;FRNCSGLEELDVSNFDTSSVTNMTSMFQNCTSLEKLDISNFDTSSVTVMNYMFQNCTSLEEQDVSNFDTSSVTNMSYMLDGCTSLEELDLSTFDTSSVTTMAYMFQNCTALKSLYLDNFTYTKTMTDMFKGTTSLNYLFVSHNIFILPGLENTNWYDEKNWVQFETLSQLQIYHQQQSEPTGYRKGAFLSLTMDAMGGEFEDAEEQKVQNKVSGEYWDEIVPVKEGHYFDGWHLDQNFTNKFDFSLPATVSATLYAKWVENYTVVIPASISLNEATELKVEGINRGSKTLSVGLNRLATSVSESNKLTLSNTADTTVQCLAPLSWDGSETNPKNAILTLAPGSEITEGEAVMEIESPENIQAGKYTGNLVFSINYE
;
A
#
# COMPACT_ATOMS: atom_id res chain seq x y z
N PHE A 1 34.77 -2.15 -39.32
CA PHE A 1 33.82 -3.26 -39.62
C PHE A 1 32.53 -2.80 -40.26
N ARG A 2 32.45 -1.55 -40.70
CA ARG A 2 31.25 -1.00 -41.32
C ARG A 2 30.70 -1.91 -42.44
N ASN A 3 29.43 -2.20 -42.46
CA ASN A 3 28.69 -3.05 -43.45
C ASN A 3 29.09 -4.53 -43.43
N CYS A 4 29.65 -5.05 -42.34
CA CYS A 4 29.97 -6.47 -42.20
C CYS A 4 28.72 -7.26 -41.81
N SER A 5 27.70 -7.31 -42.68
CA SER A 5 26.37 -7.83 -42.38
C SER A 5 26.29 -9.34 -42.10
N GLY A 6 27.31 -10.12 -42.44
CA GLY A 6 27.41 -11.55 -42.15
C GLY A 6 28.31 -11.86 -40.95
N LEU A 7 28.73 -10.84 -40.18
CA LEU A 7 29.59 -11.01 -39.02
C LEU A 7 28.73 -11.34 -37.81
N GLU A 8 28.82 -12.55 -37.28
CA GLU A 8 28.06 -13.03 -36.12
C GLU A 8 28.80 -12.78 -34.81
N GLU A 9 30.13 -13.01 -34.80
CA GLU A 9 31.01 -12.81 -33.67
C GLU A 9 32.26 -12.06 -34.11
N LEU A 10 32.82 -11.26 -33.23
CA LEU A 10 34.04 -10.52 -33.48
C LEU A 10 34.92 -10.44 -32.21
N ASP A 11 36.12 -11.02 -32.26
CA ASP A 11 37.11 -10.87 -31.21
C ASP A 11 37.91 -9.58 -31.43
N VAL A 12 37.72 -8.62 -30.53
CA VAL A 12 38.46 -7.34 -30.48
C VAL A 12 39.36 -7.22 -29.24
N SER A 13 39.57 -8.33 -28.53
CA SER A 13 40.30 -8.36 -27.25
C SER A 13 41.74 -7.83 -27.31
N ASN A 14 42.36 -7.90 -28.51
CA ASN A 14 43.71 -7.42 -28.73
C ASN A 14 43.79 -6.01 -29.37
N PHE A 15 42.66 -5.29 -29.46
CA PHE A 15 42.67 -3.95 -30.03
C PHE A 15 43.17 -2.92 -29.00
N ASP A 16 44.21 -2.21 -29.34
CA ASP A 16 44.62 -1.03 -28.60
C ASP A 16 43.89 0.20 -29.14
N THR A 17 42.91 0.68 -28.35
CA THR A 17 42.10 1.84 -28.72
C THR A 17 42.52 3.13 -28.01
N SER A 18 43.57 3.10 -27.18
CA SER A 18 44.02 4.22 -26.35
C SER A 18 44.32 5.53 -27.09
N SER A 19 44.69 5.41 -28.38
CA SER A 19 44.96 6.56 -29.25
C SER A 19 43.83 6.86 -30.24
N VAL A 20 42.70 6.15 -30.15
CA VAL A 20 41.59 6.33 -31.07
C VAL A 20 40.77 7.56 -30.67
N THR A 21 40.60 8.50 -31.60
CA THR A 21 39.85 9.75 -31.40
C THR A 21 38.48 9.73 -32.08
N ASN A 22 38.25 8.78 -32.98
CA ASN A 22 37.03 8.72 -33.77
C ASN A 22 36.57 7.26 -33.97
N MET A 23 35.41 6.94 -33.44
CA MET A 23 34.76 5.64 -33.58
C MET A 23 33.48 5.69 -34.46
N THR A 24 33.38 6.72 -35.34
CA THR A 24 32.27 6.87 -36.26
C THR A 24 32.05 5.60 -37.09
N SER A 25 30.83 5.05 -37.10
CA SER A 25 30.38 3.91 -37.89
C SER A 25 31.24 2.63 -37.71
N MET A 26 31.90 2.44 -36.57
CA MET A 26 32.83 1.32 -36.39
C MET A 26 32.17 -0.05 -36.63
N PHE A 27 30.96 -0.24 -36.14
CA PHE A 27 30.13 -1.48 -36.33
C PHE A 27 28.85 -1.21 -37.11
N GLN A 28 28.73 -0.08 -37.80
CA GLN A 28 27.53 0.28 -38.56
C GLN A 28 27.14 -0.81 -39.56
N ASN A 29 25.84 -1.20 -39.54
CA ASN A 29 25.27 -2.24 -40.41
C ASN A 29 25.92 -3.64 -40.25
N CYS A 30 26.44 -3.98 -39.09
CA CYS A 30 26.80 -5.34 -38.71
C CYS A 30 25.52 -6.09 -38.27
N THR A 31 24.63 -6.39 -39.20
CA THR A 31 23.27 -6.82 -38.92
C THR A 31 23.14 -8.20 -38.29
N SER A 32 24.13 -9.08 -38.42
CA SER A 32 24.16 -10.42 -37.82
C SER A 32 24.96 -10.46 -36.49
N LEU A 33 25.53 -9.34 -36.05
CA LEU A 33 26.35 -9.30 -34.84
C LEU A 33 25.44 -9.44 -33.61
N GLU A 34 25.55 -10.58 -32.91
CA GLU A 34 24.72 -10.89 -31.74
C GLU A 34 25.36 -10.42 -30.43
N LYS A 35 26.68 -10.59 -30.32
CA LYS A 35 27.45 -10.24 -29.13
C LYS A 35 28.76 -9.57 -29.52
N LEU A 36 29.16 -8.59 -28.73
CA LEU A 36 30.43 -7.91 -28.91
C LEU A 36 31.04 -7.51 -27.55
N ASP A 37 32.14 -8.15 -27.18
CA ASP A 37 32.88 -7.78 -25.99
C ASP A 37 33.87 -6.65 -26.30
N ILE A 38 33.60 -5.46 -25.80
CA ILE A 38 34.42 -4.24 -25.91
C ILE A 38 34.89 -3.73 -24.55
N SER A 39 34.93 -4.61 -23.55
CA SER A 39 35.35 -4.27 -22.18
C SER A 39 36.80 -3.77 -22.11
N ASN A 40 37.61 -4.11 -23.12
CA ASN A 40 39.01 -3.65 -23.26
C ASN A 40 39.18 -2.31 -23.99
N PHE A 41 38.09 -1.70 -24.49
CA PHE A 41 38.18 -0.44 -25.20
C PHE A 41 38.49 0.72 -24.25
N ASP A 42 39.63 1.42 -24.51
CA ASP A 42 39.90 2.72 -23.91
C ASP A 42 39.31 3.80 -24.84
N THR A 43 38.27 4.48 -24.34
CA THR A 43 37.58 5.55 -25.09
C THR A 43 37.92 6.95 -24.61
N SER A 44 38.86 7.11 -23.69
CA SER A 44 39.22 8.37 -23.06
C SER A 44 39.69 9.48 -24.05
N SER A 45 40.19 9.07 -25.21
CA SER A 45 40.61 9.98 -26.28
C SER A 45 39.54 10.20 -27.35
N VAL A 46 38.39 9.50 -27.27
CA VAL A 46 37.37 9.52 -28.31
C VAL A 46 36.53 10.79 -28.23
N THR A 47 36.40 11.46 -29.36
CA THR A 47 35.59 12.70 -29.48
C THR A 47 34.28 12.52 -30.28
N VAL A 48 34.15 11.43 -31.04
CA VAL A 48 33.03 11.19 -31.94
C VAL A 48 32.66 9.70 -31.94
N MET A 49 31.37 9.39 -31.65
CA MET A 49 30.81 8.02 -31.64
C MET A 49 29.55 7.87 -32.50
N ASN A 50 29.29 8.82 -33.40
CA ASN A 50 28.07 8.77 -34.23
C ASN A 50 28.03 7.53 -35.12
N TYR A 51 26.83 6.91 -35.25
CA TYR A 51 26.55 5.69 -36.02
C TYR A 51 27.35 4.44 -35.55
N MET A 52 27.97 4.43 -34.38
CA MET A 52 28.86 3.36 -33.97
C MET A 52 28.26 1.97 -34.07
N PHE A 53 27.04 1.78 -33.60
CA PHE A 53 26.25 0.53 -33.65
C PHE A 53 25.00 0.64 -34.52
N GLN A 54 24.87 1.66 -35.37
CA GLN A 54 23.67 1.85 -36.18
C GLN A 54 23.37 0.59 -37.00
N ASN A 55 22.07 0.14 -36.92
CA ASN A 55 21.58 -1.06 -37.60
C ASN A 55 22.32 -2.36 -37.24
N CYS A 56 22.82 -2.49 -36.01
CA CYS A 56 23.20 -3.78 -35.45
C CYS A 56 21.93 -4.52 -34.99
N THR A 57 21.17 -5.04 -35.95
CA THR A 57 19.79 -5.51 -35.75
C THR A 57 19.68 -6.77 -34.90
N SER A 58 20.72 -7.60 -34.81
CA SER A 58 20.78 -8.82 -34.00
C SER A 58 21.40 -8.61 -32.61
N LEU A 59 21.90 -7.41 -32.30
CA LEU A 59 22.57 -7.12 -31.03
C LEU A 59 21.53 -7.10 -29.91
N GLU A 60 21.58 -8.10 -29.01
CA GLU A 60 20.62 -8.28 -27.90
C GLU A 60 21.03 -7.52 -26.64
N GLU A 61 22.35 -7.51 -26.36
CA GLU A 61 22.94 -6.88 -25.19
C GLU A 61 24.22 -6.13 -25.63
N GLN A 62 24.50 -5.00 -25.02
CA GLN A 62 25.76 -4.30 -25.20
C GLN A 62 26.20 -3.62 -23.90
N ASP A 63 27.26 -4.13 -23.30
CA ASP A 63 27.91 -3.47 -22.16
C ASP A 63 28.84 -2.37 -22.68
N VAL A 64 28.56 -1.14 -22.26
CA VAL A 64 29.35 0.07 -22.54
C VAL A 64 29.73 0.81 -21.24
N SER A 65 29.64 0.13 -20.12
CA SER A 65 29.88 0.71 -18.78
C SER A 65 31.35 1.22 -18.60
N ASN A 66 32.27 0.66 -19.39
CA ASN A 66 33.68 1.07 -19.41
C ASN A 66 33.97 2.30 -20.30
N PHE A 67 32.95 2.82 -21.03
CA PHE A 67 33.19 3.95 -21.92
C PHE A 67 33.37 5.26 -21.15
N ASP A 68 34.52 5.90 -21.33
CA ASP A 68 34.71 7.30 -20.98
C ASP A 68 34.17 8.18 -22.12
N THR A 69 33.06 8.85 -21.87
CA THR A 69 32.39 9.71 -22.86
C THR A 69 32.60 11.20 -22.62
N SER A 70 33.40 11.59 -21.62
CA SER A 70 33.58 12.98 -21.18
C SER A 70 34.09 13.92 -22.28
N SER A 71 34.82 13.37 -23.27
CA SER A 71 35.34 14.12 -24.42
C SER A 71 34.47 14.02 -25.68
N VAL A 72 33.40 13.22 -25.65
CA VAL A 72 32.56 12.97 -26.83
C VAL A 72 31.67 14.14 -27.11
N THR A 73 31.66 14.62 -28.36
CA THR A 73 30.87 15.76 -28.82
C THR A 73 29.68 15.34 -29.72
N ASN A 74 29.71 14.15 -30.31
CA ASN A 74 28.63 13.67 -31.20
C ASN A 74 28.33 12.20 -31.00
N MET A 75 27.06 11.92 -30.57
CA MET A 75 26.49 10.58 -30.37
C MET A 75 25.27 10.33 -31.29
N SER A 76 25.10 11.12 -32.36
CA SER A 76 23.94 10.98 -33.25
C SER A 76 23.88 9.60 -33.87
N TYR A 77 22.68 8.99 -33.90
CA TYR A 77 22.42 7.66 -34.48
C TYR A 77 23.28 6.53 -33.88
N MET A 78 23.86 6.70 -32.70
CA MET A 78 24.82 5.73 -32.15
C MET A 78 24.24 4.32 -32.07
N LEU A 79 22.97 4.17 -31.72
CA LEU A 79 22.23 2.91 -31.54
C LEU A 79 20.99 2.84 -32.43
N ASP A 80 20.78 3.77 -33.39
CA ASP A 80 19.62 3.76 -34.26
C ASP A 80 19.47 2.42 -34.99
N GLY A 81 18.28 1.83 -34.91
CA GLY A 81 17.98 0.56 -35.58
C GLY A 81 18.55 -0.69 -34.90
N CYS A 82 19.01 -0.64 -33.65
CA CYS A 82 19.33 -1.82 -32.86
C CYS A 82 18.02 -2.49 -32.40
N THR A 83 17.40 -3.24 -33.30
CA THR A 83 16.01 -3.73 -33.14
C THR A 83 15.85 -4.88 -32.16
N SER A 84 16.93 -5.58 -31.78
CA SER A 84 16.90 -6.68 -30.80
C SER A 84 17.38 -6.28 -29.40
N LEU A 85 17.90 -5.06 -29.22
CA LEU A 85 18.41 -4.58 -27.93
C LEU A 85 17.27 -4.37 -26.96
N GLU A 86 17.23 -5.14 -25.84
CA GLU A 86 16.12 -5.14 -24.88
C GLU A 86 16.35 -4.19 -23.71
N GLU A 87 17.57 -4.08 -23.21
CA GLU A 87 17.94 -3.23 -22.07
C GLU A 87 19.23 -2.49 -22.36
N LEU A 88 19.34 -1.25 -21.93
CA LEU A 88 20.53 -0.44 -22.08
C LEU A 88 20.75 0.45 -20.87
N ASP A 89 21.90 0.26 -20.23
CA ASP A 89 22.35 1.09 -19.12
C ASP A 89 23.48 2.04 -19.61
N LEU A 90 23.18 3.33 -19.62
CA LEU A 90 24.12 4.40 -19.94
C LEU A 90 24.33 5.33 -18.74
N SER A 91 24.11 4.85 -17.53
CA SER A 91 24.27 5.62 -16.28
C SER A 91 25.69 6.16 -16.08
N THR A 92 26.70 5.51 -16.69
CA THR A 92 28.09 5.93 -16.66
C THR A 92 28.45 7.02 -17.67
N PHE A 93 27.56 7.30 -18.65
CA PHE A 93 27.87 8.27 -19.71
C PHE A 93 27.83 9.71 -19.19
N ASP A 94 28.96 10.42 -19.37
CA ASP A 94 29.00 11.87 -19.23
C ASP A 94 28.73 12.52 -20.60
N THR A 95 27.57 13.18 -20.70
CA THR A 95 27.16 13.86 -21.95
C THR A 95 27.36 15.39 -21.89
N SER A 96 28.10 15.89 -20.92
CA SER A 96 28.33 17.34 -20.71
C SER A 96 29.01 18.04 -21.91
N SER A 97 29.86 17.32 -22.64
CA SER A 97 30.52 17.80 -23.85
C SER A 97 29.72 17.57 -25.14
N VAL A 98 28.63 16.78 -25.08
CA VAL A 98 27.89 16.36 -26.28
C VAL A 98 27.07 17.50 -26.83
N THR A 99 27.17 17.76 -28.11
CA THR A 99 26.42 18.80 -28.84
C THR A 99 25.21 18.25 -29.59
N THR A 100 25.23 16.97 -29.94
CA THR A 100 24.13 16.31 -30.65
C THR A 100 24.00 14.83 -30.26
N MET A 101 22.76 14.45 -29.92
CA MET A 101 22.29 13.08 -29.68
C MET A 101 21.08 12.77 -30.57
N ALA A 102 20.93 13.45 -31.72
CA ALA A 102 19.81 13.23 -32.61
C ALA A 102 19.72 11.76 -33.04
N TYR A 103 18.51 11.19 -32.97
CA TYR A 103 18.22 9.83 -33.40
C TYR A 103 18.97 8.71 -32.67
N MET A 104 19.52 9.00 -31.45
CA MET A 104 20.44 8.08 -30.78
C MET A 104 19.85 6.69 -30.53
N PHE A 105 18.59 6.60 -30.16
CA PHE A 105 17.85 5.35 -29.91
C PHE A 105 16.71 5.11 -30.92
N GLN A 106 16.70 5.84 -32.05
CA GLN A 106 15.63 5.71 -33.02
C GLN A 106 15.50 4.26 -33.48
N ASN A 107 14.26 3.76 -33.62
CA ASN A 107 13.94 2.40 -34.06
C ASN A 107 14.55 1.25 -33.22
N CYS A 108 14.93 1.48 -31.97
CA CYS A 108 15.24 0.40 -31.05
C CYS A 108 13.93 -0.27 -30.58
N THR A 109 13.32 -1.06 -31.46
CA THR A 109 11.94 -1.53 -31.28
C THR A 109 11.74 -2.55 -30.17
N ALA A 110 12.77 -3.30 -29.77
CA ALA A 110 12.74 -4.25 -28.66
C ALA A 110 13.09 -3.63 -27.32
N LEU A 111 13.61 -2.39 -27.28
CA LEU A 111 14.14 -1.76 -26.08
C LEU A 111 13.02 -1.57 -25.04
N LYS A 112 13.14 -2.26 -23.89
CA LYS A 112 12.18 -2.27 -22.79
C LYS A 112 12.59 -1.31 -21.67
N SER A 113 13.90 -1.25 -21.36
CA SER A 113 14.44 -0.44 -20.25
C SER A 113 15.61 0.39 -20.69
N LEU A 114 15.64 1.66 -20.29
CA LEU A 114 16.72 2.60 -20.64
C LEU A 114 17.06 3.49 -19.46
N TYR A 115 18.37 3.56 -19.12
CA TYR A 115 18.92 4.34 -18.01
C TYR A 115 19.81 5.47 -18.53
N LEU A 116 19.47 6.70 -18.20
CA LEU A 116 20.08 7.94 -18.68
C LEU A 116 20.34 8.95 -17.53
N ASP A 117 20.80 8.48 -16.39
CA ASP A 117 20.88 9.25 -15.12
C ASP A 117 21.74 10.49 -15.21
N ASN A 118 22.86 10.41 -15.96
CA ASN A 118 23.87 11.46 -16.06
C ASN A 118 23.77 12.26 -17.37
N PHE A 119 22.71 12.03 -18.14
CA PHE A 119 22.54 12.74 -19.40
C PHE A 119 22.20 14.21 -19.17
N THR A 120 22.74 15.07 -20.01
CA THR A 120 22.47 16.51 -20.03
C THR A 120 21.79 16.92 -21.34
N TYR A 121 20.96 17.96 -21.25
CA TYR A 121 20.30 18.51 -22.45
C TYR A 121 21.32 19.06 -23.45
N THR A 122 21.15 18.70 -24.72
CA THR A 122 21.90 19.25 -25.84
C THR A 122 20.96 19.96 -26.83
N LYS A 123 21.54 20.85 -27.64
CA LYS A 123 20.76 21.62 -28.62
C LYS A 123 20.11 20.76 -29.71
N THR A 124 20.62 19.55 -29.95
CA THR A 124 20.14 18.69 -31.02
C THR A 124 19.86 17.28 -30.48
N MET A 125 18.59 17.03 -30.16
CA MET A 125 18.07 15.75 -29.68
C MET A 125 16.89 15.27 -30.54
N THR A 126 16.81 15.69 -31.80
CA THR A 126 15.71 15.36 -32.71
C THR A 126 15.43 13.85 -32.72
N ASP A 127 14.15 13.48 -32.53
CA ASP A 127 13.64 12.11 -32.66
C ASP A 127 14.48 11.06 -31.88
N MET A 128 15.10 11.44 -30.75
CA MET A 128 16.02 10.60 -29.97
C MET A 128 15.38 9.26 -29.57
N PHE A 129 14.10 9.25 -29.21
CA PHE A 129 13.35 8.07 -28.77
C PHE A 129 12.34 7.55 -29.83
N LYS A 130 12.34 8.07 -31.04
CA LYS A 130 11.34 7.72 -32.04
C LYS A 130 11.41 6.26 -32.43
N GLY A 131 10.28 5.55 -32.33
CA GLY A 131 10.18 4.14 -32.70
C GLY A 131 10.69 3.17 -31.62
N THR A 132 10.94 3.63 -30.39
CA THR A 132 11.18 2.77 -29.22
C THR A 132 9.84 2.22 -28.68
N THR A 133 9.15 1.43 -29.49
CA THR A 133 7.74 1.04 -29.22
C THR A 133 7.54 0.13 -28.02
N SER A 134 8.57 -0.67 -27.68
CA SER A 134 8.54 -1.57 -26.51
C SER A 134 9.00 -0.89 -25.21
N LEU A 135 9.45 0.37 -25.26
CA LEU A 135 9.99 1.06 -24.08
C LEU A 135 8.89 1.20 -23.03
N ASN A 136 9.10 0.56 -21.89
CA ASN A 136 8.17 0.54 -20.76
C ASN A 136 8.80 1.07 -19.46
N TYR A 137 10.13 1.23 -19.42
CA TYR A 137 10.86 1.85 -18.34
C TYR A 137 11.91 2.84 -18.84
N LEU A 138 11.88 4.06 -18.31
CA LEU A 138 12.83 5.11 -18.60
C LEU A 138 13.30 5.77 -17.31
N PHE A 139 14.56 5.58 -16.92
CA PHE A 139 15.21 6.31 -15.85
C PHE A 139 16.03 7.44 -16.43
N VAL A 140 15.67 8.69 -16.17
CA VAL A 140 16.21 9.83 -16.90
C VAL A 140 16.62 10.99 -15.98
N SER A 141 17.76 11.60 -16.29
CA SER A 141 18.30 12.78 -15.63
C SER A 141 17.35 13.97 -15.70
N HIS A 142 17.17 14.66 -14.58
CA HIS A 142 16.44 15.93 -14.50
C HIS A 142 17.04 17.04 -15.41
N ASN A 143 18.28 16.87 -15.88
CA ASN A 143 18.95 17.80 -16.81
C ASN A 143 18.50 17.64 -18.28
N ILE A 144 17.67 16.62 -18.60
CA ILE A 144 17.02 16.49 -19.91
C ILE A 144 15.62 17.10 -19.83
N PHE A 145 15.43 18.29 -20.42
CA PHE A 145 14.15 19.02 -20.31
C PHE A 145 13.06 18.55 -21.26
N ILE A 146 13.40 17.78 -22.30
CA ILE A 146 12.46 17.26 -23.30
C ILE A 146 12.81 15.83 -23.65
N LEU A 147 11.80 15.05 -24.05
CA LEU A 147 11.93 13.61 -24.43
C LEU A 147 11.45 13.43 -25.89
N PRO A 148 12.24 13.90 -26.86
CA PRO A 148 11.80 14.02 -28.25
C PRO A 148 11.64 12.67 -28.93
N GLY A 149 10.47 12.41 -29.47
CA GLY A 149 10.11 11.15 -30.13
C GLY A 149 9.63 10.05 -29.20
N LEU A 150 9.61 10.27 -27.88
CA LEU A 150 8.98 9.33 -26.96
C LEU A 150 7.49 9.21 -27.28
N GLU A 151 6.94 8.00 -27.22
CA GLU A 151 5.54 7.77 -27.53
C GLU A 151 4.60 8.56 -26.61
N ASN A 152 3.56 9.16 -27.24
CA ASN A 152 2.50 9.86 -26.54
C ASN A 152 1.47 8.85 -26.01
N THR A 153 1.77 8.25 -24.88
CA THR A 153 0.96 7.24 -24.19
C THR A 153 0.96 7.50 -22.70
N ASN A 154 0.26 6.69 -21.95
CA ASN A 154 0.23 6.79 -20.48
C ASN A 154 1.59 6.39 -19.89
N TRP A 155 2.08 7.24 -19.01
CA TRP A 155 3.27 7.01 -18.19
C TRP A 155 2.96 7.38 -16.74
N TYR A 156 3.74 6.88 -15.80
CA TYR A 156 3.67 7.32 -14.40
C TYR A 156 5.08 7.36 -13.77
N ASP A 157 5.24 8.28 -12.81
CA ASP A 157 6.41 8.32 -11.92
C ASP A 157 6.27 7.18 -10.91
N GLU A 158 7.20 6.21 -10.93
CA GLU A 158 7.14 5.02 -10.07
C GLU A 158 7.40 5.32 -8.58
N LYS A 159 8.10 6.40 -8.28
CA LYS A 159 8.43 6.81 -6.90
C LYS A 159 7.27 7.57 -6.25
N ASN A 160 6.70 8.52 -6.99
CA ASN A 160 5.68 9.43 -6.45
C ASN A 160 4.26 9.05 -6.88
N TRP A 161 4.10 8.03 -7.70
CA TRP A 161 2.81 7.54 -8.20
C TRP A 161 1.97 8.64 -8.86
N VAL A 162 2.61 9.44 -9.71
CA VAL A 162 1.96 10.49 -10.48
C VAL A 162 1.69 10.01 -11.89
N GLN A 163 0.43 10.01 -12.30
CA GLN A 163 -0.02 9.53 -13.60
C GLN A 163 0.01 10.65 -14.66
N PHE A 164 0.47 10.31 -15.86
CA PHE A 164 0.46 11.20 -17.03
C PHE A 164 -0.27 10.52 -18.17
N GLU A 165 -1.31 11.15 -18.69
CA GLU A 165 -2.08 10.66 -19.83
C GLU A 165 -1.43 11.05 -21.18
N THR A 166 -0.57 12.07 -21.15
CA THR A 166 0.11 12.60 -22.33
C THR A 166 1.59 12.87 -22.07
N LEU A 167 2.40 12.76 -23.11
CA LEU A 167 3.81 13.13 -23.06
C LEU A 167 4.03 14.58 -22.60
N SER A 168 3.13 15.47 -22.95
CA SER A 168 3.21 16.90 -22.53
C SER A 168 3.10 17.04 -21.02
N GLN A 169 2.18 16.31 -20.37
CA GLN A 169 2.05 16.32 -18.90
C GLN A 169 3.31 15.76 -18.23
N LEU A 170 3.81 14.63 -18.74
CA LEU A 170 5.07 14.05 -18.26
C LEU A 170 6.22 15.04 -18.38
N GLN A 171 6.41 15.69 -19.52
CA GLN A 171 7.51 16.64 -19.71
C GLN A 171 7.41 17.86 -18.80
N ILE A 172 6.20 18.43 -18.60
CA ILE A 172 5.99 19.52 -17.65
C ILE A 172 6.35 19.11 -16.22
N TYR A 173 5.94 17.92 -15.81
CA TYR A 173 6.28 17.37 -14.50
C TYR A 173 7.79 17.12 -14.36
N HIS A 174 8.41 16.52 -15.40
CA HIS A 174 9.83 16.19 -15.41
C HIS A 174 10.72 17.45 -15.28
N GLN A 175 10.34 18.57 -15.89
CA GLN A 175 11.04 19.84 -15.77
C GLN A 175 11.07 20.43 -14.35
N GLN A 176 10.24 19.92 -13.44
CA GLN A 176 10.17 20.35 -12.03
C GLN A 176 11.01 19.43 -11.11
N GLN A 177 11.57 18.34 -11.64
CA GLN A 177 12.37 17.43 -10.84
C GLN A 177 13.78 18.02 -10.61
N SER A 178 14.36 17.71 -9.46
CA SER A 178 15.73 18.06 -9.08
C SER A 178 16.68 16.87 -9.06
N GLU A 179 16.13 15.67 -9.27
CA GLU A 179 16.85 14.39 -9.24
C GLU A 179 16.43 13.54 -10.45
N PRO A 180 17.26 12.58 -10.89
CA PRO A 180 16.85 11.61 -11.90
C PRO A 180 15.60 10.87 -11.48
N THR A 181 14.70 10.63 -12.43
CA THR A 181 13.36 10.10 -12.17
C THR A 181 13.06 8.90 -13.05
N GLY A 182 12.49 7.84 -12.46
CA GLY A 182 12.02 6.66 -13.14
C GLY A 182 10.57 6.79 -13.58
N TYR A 183 10.33 6.56 -14.86
CA TYR A 183 9.01 6.55 -15.45
C TYR A 183 8.67 5.18 -16.00
N ARG A 184 7.48 4.69 -15.70
CA ARG A 184 6.93 3.46 -16.27
C ARG A 184 5.79 3.75 -17.23
N LYS A 185 5.75 3.01 -18.32
CA LYS A 185 4.65 3.07 -19.30
C LYS A 185 3.43 2.33 -18.74
N GLY A 186 2.24 2.91 -18.88
CA GLY A 186 0.98 2.34 -18.43
C GLY A 186 0.32 3.15 -17.32
N ALA A 187 -0.43 2.46 -16.48
CA ALA A 187 -1.14 3.03 -15.34
C ALA A 187 -0.96 2.16 -14.10
N PHE A 188 -1.04 2.77 -12.95
CA PHE A 188 -1.10 2.08 -11.67
C PHE A 188 -2.54 2.02 -11.13
N LEU A 189 -2.73 1.17 -10.14
CA LEU A 189 -3.98 1.03 -9.39
C LEU A 189 -3.79 1.63 -8.00
N SER A 190 -4.85 2.24 -7.46
CA SER A 190 -4.85 2.81 -6.12
C SER A 190 -5.90 2.13 -5.24
N LEU A 191 -5.50 1.73 -4.04
CA LEU A 191 -6.39 1.26 -2.99
C LEU A 191 -6.40 2.30 -1.87
N THR A 192 -7.55 2.94 -1.66
CA THR A 192 -7.78 3.81 -0.51
C THR A 192 -8.41 3.00 0.62
N MET A 193 -7.82 3.03 1.80
CA MET A 193 -8.30 2.34 3.00
C MET A 193 -8.78 3.40 3.99
N ASP A 194 -10.11 3.45 4.23
CA ASP A 194 -10.75 4.38 5.17
C ASP A 194 -11.00 3.67 6.49
N ALA A 195 -10.38 4.13 7.56
CA ALA A 195 -10.49 3.54 8.88
C ALA A 195 -11.86 3.77 9.55
N MET A 196 -12.78 4.51 8.94
CA MET A 196 -14.15 4.73 9.43
C MET A 196 -14.21 5.17 10.91
N GLY A 197 -13.41 6.20 11.24
CA GLY A 197 -13.28 6.73 12.60
C GLY A 197 -12.39 5.89 13.53
N GLY A 198 -11.61 4.96 12.98
CA GLY A 198 -10.40 4.43 13.58
C GLY A 198 -9.17 5.16 13.07
N GLU A 199 -7.99 4.71 13.44
CA GLU A 199 -6.71 5.28 13.01
C GLU A 199 -5.69 4.18 12.71
N PHE A 200 -4.74 4.49 11.83
CA PHE A 200 -3.59 3.66 11.57
C PHE A 200 -2.46 3.97 12.57
N GLU A 201 -1.37 3.20 12.55
CA GLU A 201 -0.24 3.34 13.47
C GLU A 201 0.38 4.76 13.49
N ASP A 202 0.29 5.50 12.39
CA ASP A 202 0.77 6.88 12.25
C ASP A 202 -0.31 7.95 12.55
N ALA A 203 -1.43 7.55 13.17
CA ALA A 203 -2.57 8.39 13.51
C ALA A 203 -3.31 9.01 12.31
N GLU A 204 -3.12 8.46 11.11
CA GLU A 204 -3.91 8.84 9.93
C GLU A 204 -5.23 8.04 9.89
N GLU A 205 -6.30 8.68 9.40
CA GLU A 205 -7.61 8.03 9.26
C GLU A 205 -7.76 7.29 7.90
N GLN A 206 -6.87 7.58 6.96
CA GLN A 206 -6.86 6.96 5.64
C GLN A 206 -5.45 6.57 5.21
N LYS A 207 -5.34 5.45 4.47
CA LYS A 207 -4.12 5.00 3.80
C LYS A 207 -4.37 4.80 2.32
N VAL A 208 -3.37 5.11 1.52
CA VAL A 208 -3.39 4.84 0.08
C VAL A 208 -2.21 3.94 -0.26
N GLN A 209 -2.48 2.84 -0.95
CA GLN A 209 -1.47 1.98 -1.57
C GLN A 209 -1.61 2.09 -3.08
N ASN A 210 -0.46 2.07 -3.76
CA ASN A 210 -0.42 2.05 -5.21
C ASN A 210 0.32 0.79 -5.66
N LYS A 211 -0.21 0.09 -6.65
CA LYS A 211 0.32 -1.17 -7.19
C LYS A 211 0.12 -1.20 -8.71
N VAL A 212 0.86 -2.03 -9.40
CA VAL A 212 0.56 -2.36 -10.78
C VAL A 212 -0.42 -3.54 -10.85
N SER A 213 -1.15 -3.64 -11.97
CA SER A 213 -2.10 -4.73 -12.16
C SER A 213 -1.42 -6.10 -12.04
N GLY A 214 -2.00 -6.98 -11.23
CA GLY A 214 -1.48 -8.33 -10.95
C GLY A 214 -0.67 -8.45 -9.66
N GLU A 215 -0.25 -7.36 -9.04
CA GLU A 215 0.35 -7.37 -7.70
C GLU A 215 -0.72 -7.56 -6.62
N TYR A 216 -0.31 -7.85 -5.39
CA TYR A 216 -1.21 -8.04 -4.27
C TYR A 216 -1.21 -6.81 -3.35
N TRP A 217 -2.38 -6.45 -2.84
CA TRP A 217 -2.53 -5.41 -1.84
C TRP A 217 -2.05 -5.90 -0.47
N ASP A 218 -1.41 -5.01 0.29
CA ASP A 218 -1.03 -5.30 1.66
C ASP A 218 -2.21 -5.00 2.59
N GLU A 219 -2.58 -5.95 3.45
CA GLU A 219 -3.58 -5.69 4.47
C GLU A 219 -2.96 -4.88 5.62
N ILE A 220 -3.48 -3.67 5.84
CA ILE A 220 -3.10 -2.81 6.96
C ILE A 220 -4.30 -2.72 7.89
N VAL A 221 -4.13 -3.11 9.15
CA VAL A 221 -5.22 -3.15 10.13
C VAL A 221 -5.21 -1.88 10.94
N PRO A 222 -6.29 -1.08 10.93
CA PRO A 222 -6.42 0.09 11.78
C PRO A 222 -6.85 -0.29 13.19
N VAL A 223 -6.79 0.66 14.12
CA VAL A 223 -7.29 0.51 15.50
C VAL A 223 -8.40 1.51 15.78
N LYS A 224 -9.34 1.13 16.64
CA LYS A 224 -10.39 2.01 17.15
C LYS A 224 -10.68 1.67 18.60
N GLU A 225 -10.59 2.66 19.47
CA GLU A 225 -10.83 2.46 20.89
C GLU A 225 -12.25 1.88 21.12
N GLY A 226 -12.33 0.85 21.97
CA GLY A 226 -13.59 0.20 22.31
C GLY A 226 -14.20 -0.68 21.22
N HIS A 227 -13.50 -0.91 20.11
CA HIS A 227 -14.03 -1.69 18.99
C HIS A 227 -13.05 -2.77 18.51
N TYR A 228 -13.60 -3.84 17.97
CA TYR A 228 -12.91 -4.91 17.27
C TYR A 228 -13.00 -4.68 15.75
N PHE A 229 -11.89 -4.89 15.04
CA PHE A 229 -11.85 -4.81 13.59
C PHE A 229 -12.38 -6.10 12.96
N ASP A 230 -13.51 -6.02 12.24
CA ASP A 230 -14.18 -7.16 11.58
C ASP A 230 -13.81 -7.30 10.09
N GLY A 231 -12.80 -6.53 9.65
CA GLY A 231 -12.26 -6.63 8.28
C GLY A 231 -12.61 -5.45 7.38
N TRP A 232 -12.06 -5.52 6.18
CA TRP A 232 -12.24 -4.52 5.14
C TRP A 232 -13.39 -4.86 4.21
N HIS A 233 -14.16 -3.85 3.80
CA HIS A 233 -15.32 -3.99 2.92
C HIS A 233 -15.28 -3.00 1.77
N LEU A 234 -15.82 -3.41 0.58
CA LEU A 234 -15.91 -2.58 -0.63
C LEU A 234 -17.03 -1.53 -0.58
N ASP A 235 -17.90 -1.61 0.40
CA ASP A 235 -19.05 -0.71 0.55
C ASP A 235 -19.30 -0.35 2.01
N GLN A 236 -19.89 0.83 2.25
CA GLN A 236 -20.19 1.34 3.60
C GLN A 236 -21.34 0.61 4.30
N ASN A 237 -22.09 -0.25 3.60
CA ASN A 237 -23.11 -1.11 4.20
C ASN A 237 -22.53 -2.45 4.66
N PHE A 238 -21.22 -2.67 4.42
CA PHE A 238 -20.48 -3.85 4.83
C PHE A 238 -21.04 -5.17 4.30
N THR A 239 -21.55 -5.15 3.06
CA THR A 239 -22.13 -6.34 2.40
C THR A 239 -21.10 -7.14 1.62
N ASN A 240 -20.01 -6.51 1.16
CA ASN A 240 -18.97 -7.12 0.34
C ASN A 240 -17.62 -7.06 1.05
N LYS A 241 -17.22 -8.14 1.74
CA LYS A 241 -15.91 -8.24 2.38
C LYS A 241 -14.83 -8.32 1.31
N PHE A 242 -13.74 -7.60 1.50
CA PHE A 242 -12.59 -7.59 0.58
C PHE A 242 -11.69 -8.78 0.84
N ASP A 243 -11.14 -9.36 -0.23
CA ASP A 243 -10.24 -10.51 -0.19
C ASP A 243 -8.85 -10.10 -0.69
N PHE A 244 -7.89 -9.97 0.25
CA PHE A 244 -6.49 -9.62 -0.03
C PHE A 244 -5.70 -10.75 -0.70
N SER A 245 -6.23 -11.97 -0.76
CA SER A 245 -5.59 -13.09 -1.45
C SER A 245 -5.70 -13.01 -2.99
N LEU A 246 -6.52 -12.08 -3.49
CA LEU A 246 -6.69 -11.84 -4.92
C LEU A 246 -5.77 -10.73 -5.42
N PRO A 247 -5.23 -10.86 -6.65
CA PRO A 247 -4.38 -9.82 -7.23
C PRO A 247 -5.18 -8.56 -7.56
N ALA A 248 -4.51 -7.41 -7.52
CA ALA A 248 -5.05 -6.11 -7.89
C ALA A 248 -5.40 -6.07 -9.38
N THR A 249 -6.65 -5.79 -9.70
CA THR A 249 -7.15 -5.65 -11.09
C THR A 249 -7.82 -4.31 -11.34
N VAL A 250 -8.28 -3.64 -10.29
CA VAL A 250 -8.97 -2.34 -10.34
C VAL A 250 -8.62 -1.53 -9.10
N SER A 251 -8.70 -0.21 -9.23
CA SER A 251 -8.65 0.70 -8.08
C SER A 251 -9.91 0.57 -7.25
N ALA A 252 -9.79 0.69 -5.91
CA ALA A 252 -10.91 0.54 -5.01
C ALA A 252 -10.77 1.43 -3.77
N THR A 253 -11.89 1.62 -3.06
CA THR A 253 -11.89 2.16 -1.70
C THR A 253 -12.43 1.10 -0.76
N LEU A 254 -11.74 0.88 0.34
CA LEU A 254 -12.12 -0.04 1.40
C LEU A 254 -12.55 0.73 2.63
N TYR A 255 -13.53 0.18 3.32
CA TYR A 255 -14.11 0.73 4.53
C TYR A 255 -13.92 -0.26 5.68
N ALA A 256 -13.32 0.20 6.78
CA ALA A 256 -13.13 -0.60 7.97
C ALA A 256 -14.48 -0.88 8.66
N LYS A 257 -14.78 -2.14 8.90
CA LYS A 257 -15.95 -2.54 9.68
C LYS A 257 -15.55 -2.70 11.15
N TRP A 258 -16.30 -2.03 12.02
CA TRP A 258 -16.11 -2.04 13.45
C TRP A 258 -17.25 -2.72 14.16
N VAL A 259 -16.93 -3.52 15.18
CA VAL A 259 -17.87 -4.14 16.09
C VAL A 259 -17.44 -3.76 17.50
N GLU A 260 -18.38 -3.40 18.38
CA GLU A 260 -18.04 -3.13 19.77
C GLU A 260 -17.34 -4.34 20.42
N ASN A 261 -16.34 -4.07 21.26
CA ASN A 261 -15.55 -5.11 21.90
C ASN A 261 -16.38 -6.03 22.79
N TYR A 262 -17.50 -5.54 23.28
CA TYR A 262 -18.41 -6.33 24.10
C TYR A 262 -19.87 -5.94 23.87
N THR A 263 -20.76 -6.84 24.23
CA THR A 263 -22.19 -6.61 24.31
C THR A 263 -22.69 -7.16 25.65
N VAL A 264 -23.51 -6.41 26.36
CA VAL A 264 -24.18 -6.87 27.56
C VAL A 264 -25.67 -6.63 27.41
N VAL A 265 -26.45 -7.67 27.63
CA VAL A 265 -27.92 -7.60 27.58
C VAL A 265 -28.46 -7.87 28.96
N ILE A 266 -29.21 -6.88 29.50
CA ILE A 266 -29.91 -6.95 30.79
C ILE A 266 -31.34 -6.49 30.57
N PRO A 267 -32.34 -7.26 31.02
CA PRO A 267 -33.70 -6.81 30.89
C PRO A 267 -33.96 -5.46 31.57
N ALA A 268 -34.60 -4.53 30.89
CA ALA A 268 -34.90 -3.20 31.41
C ALA A 268 -35.84 -3.17 32.62
N SER A 269 -36.70 -4.22 32.75
CA SER A 269 -37.60 -4.42 33.87
C SER A 269 -38.01 -5.88 33.99
N ILE A 270 -38.29 -6.31 35.20
CA ILE A 270 -38.88 -7.62 35.49
C ILE A 270 -40.06 -7.45 36.43
N SER A 271 -41.03 -8.36 36.33
CA SER A 271 -42.16 -8.41 37.25
C SER A 271 -41.97 -9.59 38.18
N LEU A 272 -41.80 -9.31 39.49
CA LEU A 272 -41.62 -10.35 40.52
C LEU A 272 -42.83 -11.27 40.71
N ASN A 273 -43.97 -10.94 40.11
CA ASN A 273 -45.15 -11.84 40.08
C ASN A 273 -45.04 -12.92 39.00
N GLU A 274 -44.17 -12.72 38.00
CA GLU A 274 -44.03 -13.59 36.83
C GLU A 274 -42.67 -14.28 36.76
N ALA A 275 -41.62 -13.60 37.25
CA ALA A 275 -40.27 -14.13 37.26
C ALA A 275 -39.47 -13.60 38.46
N THR A 276 -38.75 -14.48 39.14
CA THR A 276 -37.82 -14.15 40.24
C THR A 276 -36.35 -14.10 39.76
N GLU A 277 -36.09 -14.34 38.48
CA GLU A 277 -34.82 -14.42 37.88
C GLU A 277 -34.60 -13.26 36.91
N LEU A 278 -33.40 -12.61 37.01
CA LEU A 278 -32.94 -11.64 36.07
C LEU A 278 -31.72 -12.21 35.34
N LYS A 279 -31.86 -12.44 34.04
CA LYS A 279 -30.79 -12.98 33.21
C LYS A 279 -29.89 -11.87 32.73
N VAL A 280 -28.54 -12.02 32.90
CA VAL A 280 -27.54 -11.16 32.40
C VAL A 280 -26.74 -11.93 31.35
N GLU A 281 -26.78 -11.47 30.11
CA GLU A 281 -26.04 -12.09 29.00
C GLU A 281 -24.89 -11.18 28.57
N GLY A 282 -23.76 -11.76 28.20
CA GLY A 282 -22.58 -11.03 27.75
C GLY A 282 -21.88 -11.70 26.60
N ILE A 283 -21.30 -10.89 25.75
CA ILE A 283 -20.40 -11.30 24.65
C ILE A 283 -19.15 -10.45 24.78
N ASN A 284 -17.99 -11.10 24.89
CA ASN A 284 -16.67 -10.45 24.90
C ASN A 284 -15.92 -10.84 23.62
N ARG A 285 -15.58 -9.83 22.80
CA ARG A 285 -14.83 -9.98 21.53
C ARG A 285 -13.43 -9.38 21.62
N GLY A 286 -13.13 -8.74 22.74
CA GLY A 286 -11.89 -7.99 22.90
C GLY A 286 -10.84 -8.71 23.74
N SER A 287 -9.73 -8.04 23.94
CA SER A 287 -8.53 -8.55 24.63
C SER A 287 -8.51 -8.33 26.15
N LYS A 288 -9.58 -7.80 26.71
CA LYS A 288 -9.70 -7.49 28.13
C LYS A 288 -10.83 -8.29 28.77
N THR A 289 -10.84 -8.38 30.09
CA THR A 289 -11.92 -9.04 30.83
C THR A 289 -13.16 -8.16 30.86
N LEU A 290 -14.30 -8.72 30.47
CA LEU A 290 -15.63 -8.10 30.64
C LEU A 290 -16.22 -8.57 31.95
N SER A 291 -16.62 -7.63 32.83
CA SER A 291 -17.32 -7.96 34.07
C SER A 291 -18.56 -7.10 34.26
N VAL A 292 -19.64 -7.70 34.73
CA VAL A 292 -20.92 -7.05 35.05
C VAL A 292 -21.21 -7.25 36.54
N GLY A 293 -21.37 -6.17 37.25
CA GLY A 293 -21.66 -6.19 38.69
C GLY A 293 -22.72 -5.15 39.08
N LEU A 294 -23.15 -5.14 40.32
CA LEU A 294 -24.05 -4.12 40.86
C LEU A 294 -23.31 -2.81 41.08
N ASN A 295 -23.85 -1.69 40.58
CA ASN A 295 -23.41 -0.36 40.96
C ASN A 295 -24.02 0.02 42.32
N ARG A 296 -23.32 -0.32 43.40
CA ARG A 296 -23.84 -0.16 44.76
C ARG A 296 -23.99 1.29 45.21
N LEU A 297 -23.37 2.24 44.53
CA LEU A 297 -23.56 3.67 44.81
C LEU A 297 -24.83 4.24 44.18
N ALA A 298 -25.30 3.63 43.08
CA ALA A 298 -26.45 4.11 42.31
C ALA A 298 -27.72 3.25 42.50
N THR A 299 -27.59 2.09 43.16
CA THR A 299 -28.74 1.15 43.36
C THR A 299 -29.20 1.17 44.83
N SER A 300 -30.46 0.83 45.06
CA SER A 300 -31.04 0.69 46.42
C SER A 300 -30.78 -0.70 47.01
N VAL A 301 -29.55 -1.22 46.85
CA VAL A 301 -29.12 -2.53 47.34
C VAL A 301 -28.17 -2.37 48.50
N SER A 302 -28.48 -3.01 49.64
CA SER A 302 -27.61 -2.99 50.84
C SER A 302 -26.33 -3.78 50.63
N GLU A 303 -25.35 -3.62 51.53
CA GLU A 303 -24.10 -4.38 51.56
C GLU A 303 -24.33 -5.91 51.69
N SER A 304 -25.45 -6.33 52.24
CA SER A 304 -25.87 -7.72 52.35
C SER A 304 -26.79 -8.20 51.23
N ASN A 305 -26.70 -7.56 50.05
CA ASN A 305 -27.49 -7.91 48.83
C ASN A 305 -29.01 -7.89 49.03
N LYS A 306 -29.54 -6.93 49.74
CA LYS A 306 -31.00 -6.76 49.89
C LYS A 306 -31.43 -5.52 49.13
N LEU A 307 -32.28 -5.72 48.10
CA LEU A 307 -32.89 -4.65 47.31
C LEU A 307 -34.04 -4.01 48.11
N THR A 308 -34.01 -2.70 48.29
CA THR A 308 -35.12 -1.94 48.88
C THR A 308 -36.21 -1.74 47.82
N LEU A 309 -37.39 -2.23 48.09
CA LEU A 309 -38.64 -2.02 47.33
C LEU A 309 -39.54 -1.05 48.06
N SER A 310 -40.00 -0.01 47.37
CA SER A 310 -40.91 1.00 47.91
C SER A 310 -42.34 0.83 47.36
N ASN A 311 -43.30 0.96 48.20
CA ASN A 311 -44.73 0.93 47.80
C ASN A 311 -45.01 2.15 46.90
N THR A 312 -45.70 1.94 45.79
CA THR A 312 -45.98 3.01 44.80
C THR A 312 -47.02 4.02 45.27
N ALA A 313 -47.86 3.67 46.26
CA ALA A 313 -48.88 4.55 46.82
C ALA A 313 -48.36 5.32 48.05
N ASP A 314 -47.42 4.72 48.83
CA ASP A 314 -46.77 5.32 49.97
C ASP A 314 -45.29 4.87 50.04
N THR A 315 -44.43 5.70 49.57
CA THR A 315 -42.98 5.41 49.48
C THR A 315 -42.26 5.25 50.82
N THR A 316 -42.95 5.59 51.96
CA THR A 316 -42.44 5.34 53.29
C THR A 316 -42.59 3.86 53.72
N VAL A 317 -43.50 3.14 53.05
CA VAL A 317 -43.69 1.69 53.22
C VAL A 317 -42.69 0.96 52.33
N GLN A 318 -41.71 0.31 52.95
CA GLN A 318 -40.64 -0.39 52.25
C GLN A 318 -40.52 -1.84 52.72
N CYS A 319 -40.00 -2.68 51.83
CA CYS A 319 -39.60 -4.05 52.13
C CYS A 319 -38.27 -4.36 51.49
N LEU A 320 -37.63 -5.43 51.90
CA LEU A 320 -36.29 -5.84 51.42
C LEU A 320 -36.42 -7.18 50.71
N ALA A 321 -36.00 -7.22 49.44
CA ALA A 321 -35.91 -8.42 48.63
C ALA A 321 -34.47 -8.92 48.62
N PRO A 322 -34.15 -10.13 49.10
CA PRO A 322 -32.81 -10.66 48.97
C PRO A 322 -32.44 -10.90 47.52
N LEU A 323 -31.14 -10.68 47.16
CA LEU A 323 -30.55 -10.94 45.85
C LEU A 323 -29.47 -11.97 46.03
N SER A 324 -29.41 -12.94 45.10
CA SER A 324 -28.34 -13.92 45.02
C SER A 324 -27.93 -14.20 43.57
N TRP A 325 -26.69 -14.57 43.37
CA TRP A 325 -26.10 -15.04 42.10
C TRP A 325 -24.92 -15.92 42.41
N ASP A 326 -24.37 -16.63 41.44
CA ASP A 326 -23.26 -17.55 41.67
C ASP A 326 -22.06 -16.86 42.33
N GLY A 327 -21.60 -17.45 43.41
CA GLY A 327 -20.51 -16.92 44.23
C GLY A 327 -20.86 -15.72 45.15
N SER A 328 -22.08 -15.18 45.10
CA SER A 328 -22.49 -14.04 45.94
C SER A 328 -22.55 -14.37 47.43
N GLU A 329 -22.71 -15.64 47.79
CA GLU A 329 -22.73 -16.12 49.18
C GLU A 329 -21.35 -15.98 49.86
N THR A 330 -20.26 -16.21 49.10
CA THR A 330 -18.90 -16.11 49.60
C THR A 330 -18.33 -14.69 49.47
N ASN A 331 -18.72 -13.95 48.45
CA ASN A 331 -18.35 -12.55 48.24
C ASN A 331 -19.55 -11.75 47.66
N PRO A 332 -20.32 -11.06 48.53
CA PRO A 332 -21.48 -10.26 48.08
C PRO A 332 -21.16 -9.19 47.07
N LYS A 333 -19.88 -8.82 46.89
CA LYS A 333 -19.41 -7.77 45.97
C LYS A 333 -18.82 -8.33 44.66
N ASN A 334 -18.80 -9.64 44.47
CA ASN A 334 -18.28 -10.20 43.23
C ASN A 334 -19.14 -9.82 42.03
N ALA A 335 -18.55 -9.92 40.83
CA ALA A 335 -19.29 -9.71 39.57
C ALA A 335 -20.36 -10.78 39.40
N ILE A 336 -21.48 -10.38 38.79
CA ILE A 336 -22.58 -11.30 38.43
C ILE A 336 -22.16 -12.14 37.23
N LEU A 337 -21.52 -11.51 36.25
CA LEU A 337 -20.98 -12.16 35.06
C LEU A 337 -19.53 -11.71 34.86
N THR A 338 -18.64 -12.66 34.58
CA THR A 338 -17.26 -12.36 34.17
C THR A 338 -16.88 -13.21 32.98
N LEU A 339 -16.46 -12.56 31.88
CA LEU A 339 -15.99 -13.20 30.66
C LEU A 339 -14.52 -12.83 30.45
N ALA A 340 -13.65 -13.82 30.50
CA ALA A 340 -12.23 -13.64 30.27
C ALA A 340 -11.95 -13.26 28.80
N PRO A 341 -10.83 -12.57 28.52
CA PRO A 341 -10.37 -12.35 27.16
C PRO A 341 -9.95 -13.68 26.52
N GLY A 342 -10.15 -13.82 25.23
CA GLY A 342 -9.76 -15.02 24.47
C GLY A 342 -9.33 -14.67 23.05
N SER A 343 -8.74 -15.65 22.37
CA SER A 343 -8.48 -15.56 20.92
C SER A 343 -9.75 -15.71 20.07
N GLU A 344 -10.83 -16.16 20.70
CA GLU A 344 -12.15 -16.32 20.11
C GLU A 344 -13.18 -15.53 20.92
N ILE A 345 -14.38 -15.33 20.33
CA ILE A 345 -15.51 -14.68 21.00
C ILE A 345 -15.90 -15.53 22.20
N THR A 346 -15.95 -14.90 23.38
CA THR A 346 -16.41 -15.55 24.61
C THR A 346 -17.85 -15.07 24.91
N GLU A 347 -18.76 -16.01 25.00
CA GLU A 347 -20.16 -15.75 25.33
C GLU A 347 -20.48 -16.40 26.67
N GLY A 348 -21.37 -15.79 27.42
CA GLY A 348 -21.82 -16.33 28.70
C GLY A 348 -23.07 -15.67 29.22
N GLU A 349 -23.69 -16.34 30.18
CA GLU A 349 -24.87 -15.87 30.90
C GLU A 349 -24.72 -16.09 32.38
N ALA A 350 -25.34 -15.24 33.15
CA ALA A 350 -25.50 -15.39 34.59
C ALA A 350 -26.92 -15.04 35.00
N VAL A 351 -27.41 -15.67 36.05
CA VAL A 351 -28.75 -15.43 36.59
C VAL A 351 -28.61 -14.82 37.97
N MET A 352 -29.29 -13.68 38.17
CA MET A 352 -29.50 -13.10 39.50
C MET A 352 -30.91 -13.46 39.97
N GLU A 353 -31.01 -14.16 41.08
CA GLU A 353 -32.24 -14.47 41.75
C GLU A 353 -32.70 -13.31 42.63
N ILE A 354 -34.00 -13.01 42.64
CA ILE A 354 -34.64 -11.99 43.48
C ILE A 354 -35.68 -12.71 44.29
N GLU A 355 -35.41 -12.92 45.56
CA GLU A 355 -36.32 -13.61 46.44
C GLU A 355 -37.50 -12.69 46.86
N SER A 356 -38.67 -13.31 47.07
CA SER A 356 -39.81 -12.58 47.57
C SER A 356 -39.56 -12.01 48.99
N PRO A 357 -39.85 -10.72 49.19
CA PRO A 357 -39.68 -10.12 50.53
C PRO A 357 -40.54 -10.81 51.57
N GLU A 358 -40.00 -11.01 52.78
CA GLU A 358 -40.77 -11.43 53.95
C GLU A 358 -41.63 -10.26 54.47
N ASN A 359 -42.83 -10.57 54.95
CA ASN A 359 -43.71 -9.62 55.61
C ASN A 359 -44.14 -8.41 54.75
N ILE A 360 -44.38 -8.61 53.46
CA ILE A 360 -44.83 -7.56 52.57
C ILE A 360 -46.29 -7.18 52.86
N GLN A 361 -46.57 -5.88 52.97
CA GLN A 361 -47.94 -5.36 53.03
C GLN A 361 -48.62 -5.39 51.66
N ALA A 362 -49.95 -5.43 51.62
CA ALA A 362 -50.65 -5.36 50.37
C ALA A 362 -50.35 -4.05 49.64
N GLY A 363 -50.02 -4.16 48.37
CA GLY A 363 -49.72 -3.00 47.53
C GLY A 363 -48.81 -3.35 46.35
N LYS A 364 -48.52 -2.34 45.53
CA LYS A 364 -47.59 -2.44 44.39
C LYS A 364 -46.26 -1.82 44.82
N TYR A 365 -45.18 -2.52 44.57
CA TYR A 365 -43.84 -2.10 44.95
C TYR A 365 -42.91 -1.97 43.73
N THR A 366 -41.98 -1.04 43.83
CA THR A 366 -40.95 -0.82 42.80
C THR A 366 -39.56 -0.67 43.45
N GLY A 367 -38.54 -1.11 42.76
CA GLY A 367 -37.15 -0.90 43.12
C GLY A 367 -36.27 -0.80 41.86
N ASN A 368 -35.09 -0.21 42.02
CA ASN A 368 -34.13 -0.02 40.91
C ASN A 368 -32.85 -0.79 41.14
N LEU A 369 -32.45 -1.55 40.12
CA LEU A 369 -31.14 -2.14 40.03
C LEU A 369 -30.32 -1.35 39.01
N VAL A 370 -29.09 -0.97 39.38
CA VAL A 370 -28.14 -0.31 38.47
C VAL A 370 -26.91 -1.19 38.41
N PHE A 371 -26.48 -1.46 37.19
CA PHE A 371 -25.32 -2.31 36.92
C PHE A 371 -24.11 -1.46 36.51
N SER A 372 -22.91 -1.90 36.88
CA SER A 372 -21.65 -1.42 36.36
C SER A 372 -21.07 -2.46 35.39
N ILE A 373 -20.63 -2.00 34.25
CA ILE A 373 -19.94 -2.81 33.26
C ILE A 373 -18.49 -2.33 33.22
N ASN A 374 -17.57 -3.23 33.49
CA ASN A 374 -16.12 -2.96 33.45
C ASN A 374 -15.47 -3.80 32.34
N TYR A 375 -14.58 -3.19 31.62
CA TYR A 375 -13.81 -3.82 30.56
C TYR A 375 -12.33 -3.48 30.74
N GLU A 376 -11.59 -4.37 31.44
CA GLU A 376 -10.22 -4.13 31.94
C GLU A 376 -9.25 -5.25 31.57
#